data_de2c70238248c526515ef3a171e5dd7b
#
_entry.id   de2c70238248c526515ef3a171e5dd7b
#
_cell.length_a   1.000
_cell.length_b   1.000
_cell.length_c   1.000
_cell.angle_alpha   90.00
_cell.angle_beta   90.00
_cell.angle_gamma   90.00
#
_symmetry.space_group_name_H-M   'P 1'
#
loop_
_entity.id
_entity.type
_entity.pdbx_description
1 polymer ?
#
loop_
_entity_poly.entity_id
_entity_poly.type
_entity_poly.pdbx_seq_one_letter_code
_entity_poly.pdbx_strand_id
1 'polypeptide(L)'
;MSLIQFENVNYIYGVGTTFEKQALKNICFTVESGSFIGLIGHTGSGKSTLIQHMNGLIRPTSGKIYFHDEDITADGYKKKELRSKVGIVFQYPEYQLFEIDVLADVAFGPKNLGLSQEEAKKRAIEALQLVGIKEEQYTLSPFELSGGQKRRVAIAGVLAMQPEVLILDEPAAGLDPGSRREILDTIAHLYKEMGMTVILSSHSMEDMAEYARRLLVMNQGELVMD
;
A
#
# COMPACT_ATOMS: atom_id res chain seq x y z
N MET A 1 -15.98 -12.26 -3.20
CA MET A 1 -15.15 -13.18 -2.39
C MET A 1 -14.30 -12.34 -1.45
N SER A 2 -14.26 -12.71 -0.17
CA SER A 2 -13.40 -12.02 0.81
C SER A 2 -11.93 -12.23 0.42
N LEU A 3 -11.19 -11.13 0.27
CA LEU A 3 -9.78 -11.16 -0.09
C LEU A 3 -8.90 -11.02 1.15
N ILE A 4 -9.24 -10.07 2.03
CA ILE A 4 -8.63 -9.91 3.35
C ILE A 4 -9.73 -9.89 4.40
N GLN A 5 -9.54 -10.60 5.51
CA GLN A 5 -10.50 -10.61 6.62
C GLN A 5 -9.76 -10.42 7.94
N PHE A 6 -10.28 -9.53 8.77
CA PHE A 6 -9.85 -9.30 10.15
C PHE A 6 -10.88 -9.83 11.13
N GLU A 7 -10.43 -10.65 12.08
CA GLU A 7 -11.27 -11.23 13.12
C GLU A 7 -10.75 -10.88 14.52
N ASN A 8 -11.45 -9.98 15.21
CA ASN A 8 -11.16 -9.56 16.59
C ASN A 8 -9.67 -9.17 16.80
N VAL A 9 -9.08 -8.46 15.83
CA VAL A 9 -7.66 -8.12 15.83
C VAL A 9 -7.37 -7.02 16.84
N ASN A 10 -6.43 -7.30 17.75
CA ASN A 10 -5.88 -6.34 18.70
C ASN A 10 -4.37 -6.22 18.50
N TYR A 11 -3.85 -5.03 18.71
CA TYR A 11 -2.41 -4.81 18.68
C TYR A 11 -1.96 -3.79 19.72
N ILE A 12 -0.94 -4.18 20.47
CA ILE A 12 -0.34 -3.40 21.55
C ILE A 12 1.15 -3.24 21.25
N TYR A 13 1.61 -2.00 21.12
CA TYR A 13 3.04 -1.69 21.08
C TYR A 13 3.65 -1.79 22.48
N GLY A 14 4.89 -2.30 22.57
CA GLY A 14 5.67 -2.29 23.79
C GLY A 14 5.03 -3.06 24.95
N VAL A 15 4.41 -4.21 24.68
CA VAL A 15 3.79 -5.07 25.70
C VAL A 15 4.73 -5.29 26.88
N GLY A 16 4.24 -5.02 28.11
CA GLY A 16 5.01 -5.19 29.35
C GLY A 16 6.06 -4.11 29.62
N THR A 17 6.08 -3.02 28.84
CA THR A 17 6.98 -1.87 29.07
C THR A 17 6.21 -0.64 29.51
N THR A 18 6.94 0.39 30.00
CA THR A 18 6.35 1.69 30.36
C THR A 18 5.78 2.48 29.17
N PHE A 19 6.08 2.03 27.92
CA PHE A 19 5.60 2.63 26.68
C PHE A 19 4.48 1.79 26.02
N GLU A 20 3.83 0.94 26.82
CA GLU A 20 2.71 0.13 26.32
C GLU A 20 1.57 1.02 25.80
N LYS A 21 1.17 0.77 24.55
CA LYS A 21 0.09 1.51 23.91
C LYS A 21 -0.71 0.59 22.99
N GLN A 22 -2.00 0.46 23.29
CA GLN A 22 -2.92 -0.26 22.41
C GLN A 22 -3.23 0.58 21.17
N ALA A 23 -2.88 0.07 20.00
CA ALA A 23 -3.02 0.75 18.72
C ALA A 23 -4.20 0.23 17.89
N LEU A 24 -4.59 -1.03 18.06
CA LEU A 24 -5.80 -1.61 17.46
C LEU A 24 -6.62 -2.32 18.54
N LYS A 25 -7.95 -2.13 18.48
CA LYS A 25 -8.90 -2.67 19.45
C LYS A 25 -10.04 -3.37 18.72
N ASN A 26 -10.08 -4.69 18.87
CA ASN A 26 -11.17 -5.54 18.39
C ASN A 26 -11.59 -5.25 16.94
N ILE A 27 -10.61 -5.12 16.03
CA ILE A 27 -10.85 -4.80 14.63
C ILE A 27 -11.45 -6.01 13.92
N CYS A 28 -12.62 -5.80 13.30
CA CYS A 28 -13.34 -6.77 12.48
C CYS A 28 -13.82 -6.08 11.21
N PHE A 29 -13.39 -6.56 10.04
CA PHE A 29 -13.90 -6.15 8.72
C PHE A 29 -13.37 -7.09 7.64
N THR A 30 -13.94 -6.98 6.44
CA THR A 30 -13.53 -7.74 5.25
C THR A 30 -13.18 -6.77 4.12
N VAL A 31 -12.24 -7.16 3.27
CA VAL A 31 -11.92 -6.49 1.99
C VAL A 31 -12.32 -7.44 0.87
N GLU A 32 -13.23 -7.02 0.03
CA GLU A 32 -13.62 -7.78 -1.16
C GLU A 32 -12.65 -7.50 -2.32
N SER A 33 -12.42 -8.53 -3.15
CA SER A 33 -11.62 -8.40 -4.36
C SER A 33 -12.22 -7.34 -5.30
N GLY A 34 -11.36 -6.52 -5.91
CA GLY A 34 -11.79 -5.47 -6.83
C GLY A 34 -12.50 -4.29 -6.16
N SER A 35 -12.34 -4.09 -4.84
CA SER A 35 -12.89 -2.93 -4.13
C SER A 35 -11.90 -1.75 -4.10
N PHE A 36 -12.44 -0.52 -4.08
CA PHE A 36 -11.68 0.71 -3.78
C PHE A 36 -12.14 1.23 -2.42
N ILE A 37 -11.27 1.07 -1.42
CA ILE A 37 -11.57 1.41 -0.02
C ILE A 37 -10.77 2.63 0.41
N GLY A 38 -11.45 3.64 0.96
CA GLY A 38 -10.83 4.76 1.66
C GLY A 38 -10.67 4.46 3.14
N LEU A 39 -9.48 4.66 3.69
CA LEU A 39 -9.18 4.52 5.11
C LEU A 39 -8.96 5.90 5.73
N ILE A 40 -9.86 6.33 6.61
CA ILE A 40 -9.87 7.66 7.20
C ILE A 40 -9.65 7.58 8.71
N GLY A 41 -9.09 8.64 9.27
CA GLY A 41 -8.92 8.82 10.71
C GLY A 41 -7.83 9.85 10.99
N HIS A 42 -7.86 10.45 12.17
CA HIS A 42 -6.82 11.40 12.59
C HIS A 42 -5.45 10.74 12.77
N THR A 43 -4.40 11.54 12.87
CA THR A 43 -3.04 11.05 13.18
C THR A 43 -3.06 10.27 14.51
N GLY A 44 -2.49 9.07 14.51
CA GLY A 44 -2.48 8.19 15.68
C GLY A 44 -3.78 7.39 15.90
N SER A 45 -4.76 7.42 14.99
CA SER A 45 -5.98 6.61 15.09
C SER A 45 -5.77 5.12 14.85
N GLY A 46 -4.59 4.69 14.34
CA GLY A 46 -4.27 3.29 14.07
C GLY A 46 -4.19 2.91 12.59
N LYS A 47 -4.41 3.83 11.63
CA LYS A 47 -4.41 3.55 10.18
C LYS A 47 -3.15 2.83 9.69
N SER A 48 -1.96 3.42 9.91
CA SER A 48 -0.70 2.83 9.45
C SER A 48 -0.41 1.50 10.14
N THR A 49 -0.83 1.34 11.40
CA THR A 49 -0.75 0.05 12.11
C THR A 49 -1.65 -0.98 11.43
N LEU A 50 -2.89 -0.62 11.10
CA LEU A 50 -3.83 -1.50 10.38
C LEU A 50 -3.27 -1.93 9.02
N ILE A 51 -2.74 -0.97 8.24
CA ILE A 51 -2.11 -1.20 6.94
C ILE A 51 -0.96 -2.22 7.05
N GLN A 52 -0.08 -2.08 8.05
CA GLN A 52 1.05 -2.98 8.26
C GLN A 52 0.63 -4.41 8.63
N HIS A 53 -0.53 -4.59 9.23
CA HIS A 53 -1.09 -5.91 9.48
C HIS A 53 -1.59 -6.60 8.20
N MET A 54 -2.13 -5.83 7.23
CA MET A 54 -2.69 -6.39 6.00
C MET A 54 -1.67 -7.15 5.15
N ASN A 55 -0.39 -6.75 5.18
CA ASN A 55 0.68 -7.46 4.46
C ASN A 55 1.65 -8.23 5.37
N GLY A 56 1.28 -8.44 6.63
CA GLY A 56 2.05 -9.22 7.58
C GLY A 56 3.40 -8.61 7.97
N LEU A 57 3.60 -7.27 7.85
CA LEU A 57 4.77 -6.58 8.38
C LEU A 57 4.84 -6.70 9.90
N ILE A 58 3.71 -6.54 10.56
CA ILE A 58 3.57 -6.76 12.00
C ILE A 58 2.51 -7.84 12.26
N ARG A 59 2.64 -8.53 13.39
CA ARG A 59 1.73 -9.60 13.81
C ARG A 59 0.82 -9.06 14.92
N PRO A 60 -0.48 -9.34 14.90
CA PRO A 60 -1.40 -8.91 15.94
C PRO A 60 -1.04 -9.53 17.31
N THR A 61 -1.35 -8.84 18.40
CA THR A 61 -1.22 -9.34 19.76
C THR A 61 -2.27 -10.43 20.05
N SER A 62 -3.47 -10.28 19.45
CA SER A 62 -4.53 -11.28 19.47
C SER A 62 -5.47 -11.10 18.28
N GLY A 63 -6.31 -12.09 18.01
CA GLY A 63 -7.17 -12.14 16.84
C GLY A 63 -6.46 -12.78 15.63
N LYS A 64 -7.14 -12.83 14.50
CA LYS A 64 -6.65 -13.45 13.28
C LYS A 64 -6.86 -12.57 12.07
N ILE A 65 -5.99 -12.76 11.09
CA ILE A 65 -6.08 -12.10 9.78
C ILE A 65 -5.96 -13.18 8.72
N TYR A 66 -6.86 -13.14 7.75
CA TYR A 66 -6.87 -14.09 6.65
C TYR A 66 -6.62 -13.35 5.32
N PHE A 67 -5.92 -14.02 4.42
CA PHE A 67 -5.77 -13.63 3.03
C PHE A 67 -6.12 -14.85 2.16
N HIS A 68 -7.11 -14.73 1.25
CA HIS A 68 -7.68 -15.87 0.51
C HIS A 68 -8.05 -17.07 1.42
N ASP A 69 -8.71 -16.75 2.55
CA ASP A 69 -9.12 -17.74 3.57
C ASP A 69 -7.96 -18.43 4.31
N GLU A 70 -6.70 -18.10 4.02
CA GLU A 70 -5.52 -18.59 4.74
C GLU A 70 -5.16 -17.67 5.91
N ASP A 71 -4.97 -18.24 7.11
CA ASP A 71 -4.56 -17.51 8.32
C ASP A 71 -3.09 -17.02 8.19
N ILE A 72 -2.89 -15.74 7.87
CA ILE A 72 -1.56 -15.13 7.73
C ILE A 72 -0.85 -14.89 9.08
N THR A 73 -1.57 -15.09 10.18
CA THR A 73 -1.03 -14.96 11.55
C THR A 73 -0.51 -16.28 12.09
N ALA A 74 -0.75 -17.40 11.39
CA ALA A 74 -0.29 -18.71 11.79
C ALA A 74 1.24 -18.82 11.79
N ASP A 75 1.78 -19.68 12.65
CA ASP A 75 3.22 -19.94 12.67
C ASP A 75 3.63 -20.68 11.38
N GLY A 76 4.73 -20.20 10.78
CA GLY A 76 5.26 -20.77 9.53
C GLY A 76 4.60 -20.25 8.25
N TYR A 77 3.65 -19.31 8.32
CA TYR A 77 3.06 -18.71 7.13
C TYR A 77 4.11 -18.00 6.25
N LYS A 78 4.05 -18.20 4.93
CA LYS A 78 5.03 -17.69 3.96
C LYS A 78 4.81 -16.19 3.66
N LYS A 79 5.30 -15.32 4.52
CA LYS A 79 5.13 -13.86 4.40
C LYS A 79 5.69 -13.25 3.10
N LYS A 80 6.69 -13.91 2.47
CA LYS A 80 7.24 -13.44 1.18
C LYS A 80 6.19 -13.48 0.08
N GLU A 81 5.40 -14.54 0.03
CA GLU A 81 4.31 -14.69 -0.93
C GLU A 81 3.20 -13.67 -0.70
N LEU A 82 2.78 -13.49 0.55
CA LEU A 82 1.81 -12.44 0.92
C LEU A 82 2.26 -11.06 0.45
N ARG A 83 3.53 -10.70 0.72
CA ARG A 83 4.06 -9.37 0.38
C ARG A 83 4.22 -9.13 -1.12
N SER A 84 4.28 -10.18 -1.92
CA SER A 84 4.22 -10.04 -3.37
C SER A 84 2.81 -9.75 -3.89
N LYS A 85 1.79 -10.23 -3.16
CA LYS A 85 0.37 -10.07 -3.52
C LYS A 85 -0.27 -8.83 -2.89
N VAL A 86 0.20 -8.41 -1.71
CA VAL A 86 -0.28 -7.22 -0.99
C VAL A 86 0.83 -6.19 -0.95
N GLY A 87 0.87 -5.32 -1.94
CA GLY A 87 1.84 -4.25 -2.06
C GLY A 87 1.48 -3.04 -1.20
N ILE A 88 2.47 -2.44 -0.53
CA ILE A 88 2.30 -1.20 0.24
C ILE A 88 3.20 -0.11 -0.32
N VAL A 89 2.61 1.06 -0.55
CA VAL A 89 3.30 2.33 -0.77
C VAL A 89 3.16 3.15 0.51
N PHE A 90 4.26 3.36 1.23
CA PHE A 90 4.26 4.13 2.48
C PHE A 90 4.19 5.63 2.24
N GLN A 91 3.91 6.38 3.29
CA GLN A 91 3.97 7.84 3.27
C GLN A 91 5.38 8.31 2.87
N TYR A 92 5.47 9.32 1.98
CA TYR A 92 6.73 9.81 1.39
C TYR A 92 7.56 8.71 0.71
N PRO A 93 6.96 7.96 -0.24
CA PRO A 93 7.60 6.79 -0.84
C PRO A 93 8.83 7.15 -1.66
N GLU A 94 9.00 8.42 -2.06
CA GLU A 94 10.16 8.96 -2.74
C GLU A 94 11.48 8.83 -1.95
N TYR A 95 11.41 8.67 -0.63
CA TYR A 95 12.59 8.41 0.20
C TYR A 95 13.05 6.94 0.16
N GLN A 96 12.29 6.07 -0.48
CA GLN A 96 12.62 4.65 -0.61
C GLN A 96 13.39 4.34 -1.90
N LEU A 97 13.55 5.31 -2.81
CA LEU A 97 14.32 5.19 -4.03
C LEU A 97 15.82 5.21 -3.73
N PHE A 98 16.59 4.23 -4.21
CA PHE A 98 17.99 4.06 -3.83
C PHE A 98 18.89 3.54 -4.97
N GLU A 99 18.34 3.06 -6.08
CA GLU A 99 19.10 2.54 -7.20
C GLU A 99 19.71 3.67 -8.06
N ILE A 100 20.64 3.30 -8.93
CA ILE A 100 21.38 4.24 -9.78
C ILE A 100 20.49 4.92 -10.83
N ASP A 101 19.48 4.22 -11.32
CA ASP A 101 18.52 4.71 -12.28
C ASP A 101 17.08 4.25 -11.97
N VAL A 102 16.12 4.94 -12.55
CA VAL A 102 14.69 4.72 -12.37
C VAL A 102 14.28 3.29 -12.74
N LEU A 103 14.78 2.76 -13.85
CA LEU A 103 14.43 1.43 -14.32
C LEU A 103 14.97 0.35 -13.40
N ALA A 104 16.19 0.51 -12.89
CA ALA A 104 16.78 -0.41 -11.93
C ALA A 104 16.00 -0.45 -10.62
N ASP A 105 15.56 0.72 -10.14
CA ASP A 105 14.78 0.86 -8.90
C ASP A 105 13.44 0.13 -9.01
N VAL A 106 12.70 0.35 -10.09
CA VAL A 106 11.41 -0.33 -10.32
C VAL A 106 11.59 -1.84 -10.57
N ALA A 107 12.69 -2.25 -11.21
CA ALA A 107 12.97 -3.68 -11.45
C ALA A 107 13.44 -4.42 -10.19
N PHE A 108 13.78 -3.73 -9.10
CA PHE A 108 14.31 -4.33 -7.88
C PHE A 108 13.33 -5.32 -7.23
N GLY A 109 12.06 -4.92 -7.09
CA GLY A 109 11.01 -5.78 -6.53
C GLY A 109 10.87 -7.12 -7.27
N PRO A 110 10.61 -7.11 -8.59
CA PRO A 110 10.55 -8.30 -9.42
C PRO A 110 11.78 -9.20 -9.35
N LYS A 111 13.00 -8.63 -9.35
CA LYS A 111 14.25 -9.39 -9.15
C LYS A 111 14.27 -10.11 -7.81
N ASN A 112 13.85 -9.47 -6.73
CA ASN A 112 13.77 -10.07 -5.39
C ASN A 112 12.72 -11.19 -5.29
N LEU A 113 11.71 -11.18 -6.15
CA LEU A 113 10.77 -12.28 -6.29
C LEU A 113 11.38 -13.50 -7.03
N GLY A 114 12.54 -13.33 -7.66
CA GLY A 114 13.25 -14.39 -8.35
C GLY A 114 13.02 -14.43 -9.87
N LEU A 115 12.47 -13.36 -10.45
CA LEU A 115 12.30 -13.26 -11.90
C LEU A 115 13.64 -13.06 -12.59
N SER A 116 13.73 -13.49 -13.86
CA SER A 116 14.91 -13.20 -14.70
C SER A 116 15.09 -11.69 -14.88
N GLN A 117 16.31 -11.28 -15.21
CA GLN A 117 16.61 -9.86 -15.47
C GLN A 117 15.74 -9.28 -16.59
N GLU A 118 15.48 -10.06 -17.63
CA GLU A 118 14.66 -9.65 -18.77
C GLU A 118 13.19 -9.46 -18.36
N GLU A 119 12.62 -10.42 -17.64
CA GLU A 119 11.24 -10.35 -17.17
C GLU A 119 11.06 -9.21 -16.14
N ALA A 120 12.01 -9.05 -15.22
CA ALA A 120 11.97 -7.94 -14.25
C ALA A 120 12.03 -6.58 -14.93
N LYS A 121 12.90 -6.43 -15.96
CA LYS A 121 12.98 -5.21 -16.77
C LYS A 121 11.68 -4.95 -17.53
N LYS A 122 11.08 -5.97 -18.14
CA LYS A 122 9.80 -5.86 -18.85
C LYS A 122 8.69 -5.35 -17.93
N ARG A 123 8.51 -5.97 -16.75
CA ARG A 123 7.52 -5.56 -15.77
C ARG A 123 7.76 -4.15 -15.24
N ALA A 124 9.02 -3.76 -15.07
CA ALA A 124 9.39 -2.42 -14.67
C ALA A 124 8.98 -1.37 -15.71
N ILE A 125 9.23 -1.64 -17.01
CA ILE A 125 8.82 -0.76 -18.11
C ILE A 125 7.29 -0.62 -18.16
N GLU A 126 6.57 -1.74 -18.11
CA GLU A 126 5.10 -1.73 -18.08
C GLU A 126 4.56 -0.91 -16.89
N ALA A 127 5.12 -1.09 -15.70
CA ALA A 127 4.72 -0.32 -14.51
C ALA A 127 5.04 1.18 -14.62
N LEU A 128 6.20 1.55 -15.18
CA LEU A 128 6.57 2.95 -15.43
C LEU A 128 5.64 3.63 -16.43
N GLN A 129 5.23 2.92 -17.48
CA GLN A 129 4.26 3.41 -18.46
C GLN A 129 2.89 3.64 -17.81
N LEU A 130 2.42 2.72 -16.96
CA LEU A 130 1.14 2.84 -16.24
C LEU A 130 1.07 4.09 -15.36
N VAL A 131 2.19 4.50 -14.75
CA VAL A 131 2.24 5.71 -13.91
C VAL A 131 2.67 6.96 -14.68
N GLY A 132 2.78 6.90 -16.01
CA GLY A 132 3.06 8.04 -16.88
C GLY A 132 4.51 8.57 -16.78
N ILE A 133 5.49 7.72 -16.49
CA ILE A 133 6.92 8.04 -16.58
C ILE A 133 7.38 7.78 -18.01
N LYS A 134 8.00 8.79 -18.63
CA LYS A 134 8.46 8.72 -20.01
C LYS A 134 9.75 7.89 -20.15
N GLU A 135 9.94 7.26 -21.30
CA GLU A 135 11.10 6.39 -21.57
C GLU A 135 12.44 7.11 -21.41
N GLU A 136 12.51 8.39 -21.78
CA GLU A 136 13.70 9.23 -21.59
C GLU A 136 14.13 9.39 -20.12
N GLN A 137 13.23 9.11 -19.17
CA GLN A 137 13.48 9.23 -17.74
C GLN A 137 13.98 7.91 -17.10
N TYR A 138 13.91 6.79 -17.83
CA TYR A 138 14.23 5.47 -17.27
C TYR A 138 15.70 5.31 -16.85
N THR A 139 16.60 6.02 -17.55
CA THR A 139 18.05 6.02 -17.29
C THR A 139 18.51 7.17 -16.41
N LEU A 140 17.60 8.07 -16.01
CA LEU A 140 17.92 9.14 -15.08
C LEU A 140 18.07 8.60 -13.66
N SER A 141 18.88 9.26 -12.85
CA SER A 141 18.88 9.00 -11.41
C SER A 141 17.53 9.40 -10.82
N PRO A 142 16.95 8.60 -9.89
CA PRO A 142 15.74 8.99 -9.20
C PRO A 142 15.84 10.38 -8.54
N PHE A 143 17.05 10.82 -8.17
CA PHE A 143 17.27 12.11 -7.52
C PHE A 143 17.11 13.31 -8.48
N GLU A 144 17.18 13.10 -9.80
CA GLU A 144 16.97 14.12 -10.82
C GLU A 144 15.50 14.40 -11.12
N LEU A 145 14.59 13.54 -10.63
CA LEU A 145 13.16 13.67 -10.84
C LEU A 145 12.51 14.69 -9.90
N SER A 146 11.39 15.27 -10.32
CA SER A 146 10.52 16.05 -9.44
C SER A 146 9.91 15.18 -8.33
N GLY A 147 9.43 15.78 -7.24
CA GLY A 147 8.80 15.04 -6.14
C GLY A 147 7.61 14.17 -6.58
N GLY A 148 6.74 14.69 -7.45
CA GLY A 148 5.62 13.94 -8.02
C GLY A 148 6.08 12.78 -8.91
N GLN A 149 7.13 12.97 -9.71
CA GLN A 149 7.71 11.89 -10.52
C GLN A 149 8.36 10.81 -9.66
N LYS A 150 9.14 11.16 -8.63
CA LYS A 150 9.71 10.21 -7.66
C LYS A 150 8.61 9.34 -7.03
N ARG A 151 7.50 9.98 -6.65
CA ARG A 151 6.36 9.28 -6.05
C ARG A 151 5.71 8.30 -7.01
N ARG A 152 5.53 8.68 -8.28
CA ARG A 152 5.05 7.77 -9.33
C ARG A 152 6.02 6.61 -9.57
N VAL A 153 7.32 6.85 -9.57
CA VAL A 153 8.35 5.79 -9.66
C VAL A 153 8.24 4.80 -8.50
N ALA A 154 8.08 5.29 -7.27
CA ALA A 154 7.92 4.42 -6.11
C ALA A 154 6.62 3.59 -6.16
N ILE A 155 5.52 4.15 -6.67
CA ILE A 155 4.29 3.40 -6.95
C ILE A 155 4.55 2.33 -8.02
N ALA A 156 5.26 2.68 -9.10
CA ALA A 156 5.64 1.73 -10.15
C ALA A 156 6.47 0.56 -9.61
N GLY A 157 7.37 0.79 -8.66
CA GLY A 157 8.16 -0.25 -8.00
C GLY A 157 7.32 -1.31 -7.30
N VAL A 158 6.19 -0.89 -6.72
CA VAL A 158 5.21 -1.81 -6.12
C VAL A 158 4.38 -2.50 -7.20
N LEU A 159 3.91 -1.76 -8.21
CA LEU A 159 3.10 -2.30 -9.32
C LEU A 159 3.85 -3.34 -10.16
N ALA A 160 5.16 -3.19 -10.33
CA ALA A 160 6.01 -4.13 -11.08
C ALA A 160 6.00 -5.55 -10.47
N MET A 161 5.68 -5.68 -9.19
CA MET A 161 5.45 -6.98 -8.53
C MET A 161 4.10 -7.60 -8.89
N GLN A 162 3.20 -6.88 -9.56
CA GLN A 162 1.85 -7.28 -9.95
C GLN A 162 1.00 -7.73 -8.74
N PRO A 163 0.82 -6.87 -7.73
CA PRO A 163 0.06 -7.21 -6.54
C PRO A 163 -1.44 -7.36 -6.84
N GLU A 164 -2.15 -8.18 -6.05
CA GLU A 164 -3.62 -8.28 -6.06
C GLU A 164 -4.26 -7.12 -5.28
N VAL A 165 -3.53 -6.61 -4.28
CA VAL A 165 -3.94 -5.48 -3.43
C VAL A 165 -2.86 -4.41 -3.44
N LEU A 166 -3.24 -3.19 -3.77
CA LEU A 166 -2.38 -2.01 -3.65
C LEU A 166 -2.86 -1.15 -2.47
N ILE A 167 -2.02 -1.05 -1.45
CA ILE A 167 -2.27 -0.20 -0.29
C ILE A 167 -1.39 1.03 -0.39
N LEU A 168 -1.99 2.21 -0.25
CA LEU A 168 -1.28 3.48 -0.32
C LEU A 168 -1.55 4.28 0.96
N ASP A 169 -0.49 4.47 1.76
CA ASP A 169 -0.56 5.24 3.01
C ASP A 169 -0.23 6.71 2.74
N GLU A 170 -1.26 7.54 2.64
CA GLU A 170 -1.18 8.98 2.38
C GLU A 170 -0.32 9.34 1.14
N PRO A 171 -0.60 8.76 -0.05
CA PRO A 171 0.29 8.89 -1.20
C PRO A 171 0.37 10.32 -1.76
N ALA A 172 -0.55 11.19 -1.41
CA ALA A 172 -0.60 12.57 -1.86
C ALA A 172 -0.17 13.59 -0.78
N ALA A 173 0.31 13.11 0.39
CA ALA A 173 0.73 14.00 1.48
C ALA A 173 1.90 14.92 1.06
N GLY A 174 1.78 16.21 1.39
CA GLY A 174 2.83 17.19 1.11
C GLY A 174 3.01 17.61 -0.34
N LEU A 175 2.16 17.15 -1.27
CA LEU A 175 2.13 17.61 -2.65
C LEU A 175 1.28 18.87 -2.83
N ASP A 176 1.63 19.66 -3.83
CA ASP A 176 0.78 20.74 -4.31
C ASP A 176 -0.54 20.18 -4.91
N PRO A 177 -1.61 21.00 -5.02
CA PRO A 177 -2.92 20.53 -5.47
C PRO A 177 -2.92 19.85 -6.85
N GLY A 178 -2.08 20.31 -7.78
CA GLY A 178 -1.97 19.73 -9.12
C GLY A 178 -1.34 18.34 -9.08
N SER A 179 -0.18 18.21 -8.48
CA SER A 179 0.53 16.93 -8.31
C SER A 179 -0.27 15.92 -7.48
N ARG A 180 -1.02 16.41 -6.46
CA ARG A 180 -1.93 15.58 -5.67
C ARG A 180 -3.00 14.94 -6.55
N ARG A 181 -3.68 15.75 -7.38
CA ARG A 181 -4.72 15.26 -8.29
C ARG A 181 -4.15 14.26 -9.29
N GLU A 182 -2.99 14.54 -9.89
CA GLU A 182 -2.33 13.60 -10.81
C GLU A 182 -2.07 12.23 -10.18
N ILE A 183 -1.61 12.18 -8.93
CA ILE A 183 -1.38 10.90 -8.22
C ILE A 183 -2.69 10.16 -7.98
N LEU A 184 -3.73 10.85 -7.50
CA LEU A 184 -5.02 10.22 -7.21
C LEU A 184 -5.72 9.74 -8.48
N ASP A 185 -5.67 10.52 -9.57
CA ASP A 185 -6.18 10.12 -10.89
C ASP A 185 -5.43 8.90 -11.44
N THR A 186 -4.10 8.86 -11.26
CA THR A 186 -3.29 7.70 -11.63
C THR A 186 -3.75 6.46 -10.87
N ILE A 187 -3.95 6.55 -9.55
CA ILE A 187 -4.43 5.44 -8.73
C ILE A 187 -5.83 4.99 -9.17
N ALA A 188 -6.74 5.93 -9.43
CA ALA A 188 -8.08 5.63 -9.92
C ALA A 188 -8.07 4.96 -11.31
N HIS A 189 -7.17 5.38 -12.19
CA HIS A 189 -6.95 4.74 -13.49
C HIS A 189 -6.45 3.30 -13.33
N LEU A 190 -5.43 3.08 -12.50
CA LEU A 190 -4.91 1.75 -12.19
C LEU A 190 -5.99 0.80 -11.65
N TYR A 191 -6.83 1.31 -10.73
CA TYR A 191 -7.97 0.54 -10.22
C TYR A 191 -8.92 0.09 -11.33
N LYS A 192 -9.28 0.98 -12.25
CA LYS A 192 -10.23 0.69 -13.34
C LYS A 192 -9.65 -0.27 -14.38
N GLU A 193 -8.41 -0.04 -14.80
CA GLU A 193 -7.79 -0.79 -15.90
C GLU A 193 -7.29 -2.17 -15.45
N MET A 194 -6.75 -2.28 -14.23
CA MET A 194 -6.16 -3.52 -13.75
C MET A 194 -7.14 -4.38 -12.93
N GLY A 195 -8.30 -3.83 -12.54
CA GLY A 195 -9.28 -4.54 -11.70
C GLY A 195 -8.73 -4.94 -10.33
N MET A 196 -7.65 -4.28 -9.87
CA MET A 196 -7.00 -4.59 -8.60
C MET A 196 -7.81 -4.04 -7.41
N THR A 197 -7.55 -4.58 -6.23
CA THR A 197 -8.10 -4.03 -4.99
C THR A 197 -7.21 -2.87 -4.53
N VAL A 198 -7.82 -1.74 -4.20
CA VAL A 198 -7.10 -0.54 -3.73
C VAL A 198 -7.57 -0.16 -2.33
N ILE A 199 -6.61 0.10 -1.43
CA ILE A 199 -6.86 0.68 -0.11
C ILE A 199 -6.04 1.97 -0.02
N LEU A 200 -6.73 3.08 0.07
CA LEU A 200 -6.14 4.41 0.08
C LEU A 200 -6.36 5.09 1.43
N SER A 201 -5.29 5.38 2.19
CA SER A 201 -5.43 6.24 3.36
C SER A 201 -5.27 7.71 2.99
N SER A 202 -6.09 8.56 3.59
CA SER A 202 -5.98 10.02 3.47
C SER A 202 -6.61 10.73 4.67
N HIS A 203 -6.18 11.96 4.90
CA HIS A 203 -6.85 12.89 5.82
C HIS A 203 -7.91 13.75 5.12
N SER A 204 -7.96 13.74 3.79
CA SER A 204 -8.90 14.54 3.00
C SER A 204 -10.20 13.79 2.78
N MET A 205 -11.26 14.33 3.32
CA MET A 205 -12.62 13.83 3.08
C MET A 205 -13.04 14.05 1.62
N GLU A 206 -12.58 15.13 0.98
CA GLU A 206 -12.88 15.45 -0.41
C GLU A 206 -12.32 14.37 -1.35
N ASP A 207 -11.03 13.99 -1.18
CA ASP A 207 -10.43 12.91 -1.96
C ASP A 207 -11.20 11.60 -1.77
N MET A 208 -11.55 11.29 -0.52
CA MET A 208 -12.27 10.06 -0.22
C MET A 208 -13.66 10.02 -0.85
N ALA A 209 -14.38 11.14 -0.85
CA ALA A 209 -15.68 11.25 -1.49
C ALA A 209 -15.60 11.12 -3.03
N GLU A 210 -14.50 11.58 -3.64
CA GLU A 210 -14.30 11.51 -5.10
C GLU A 210 -13.89 10.10 -5.58
N TYR A 211 -12.97 9.45 -4.86
CA TYR A 211 -12.32 8.22 -5.35
C TYR A 211 -12.81 6.93 -4.68
N ALA A 212 -13.12 6.96 -3.38
CA ALA A 212 -13.47 5.74 -2.65
C ALA A 212 -14.93 5.29 -2.90
N ARG A 213 -15.13 3.96 -2.90
CA ARG A 213 -16.46 3.34 -2.99
C ARG A 213 -17.00 2.88 -1.64
N ARG A 214 -16.10 2.66 -0.70
CA ARG A 214 -16.38 2.25 0.69
C ARG A 214 -15.40 2.97 1.60
N LEU A 215 -15.83 3.36 2.79
CA LEU A 215 -15.00 4.07 3.76
C LEU A 215 -14.87 3.27 5.04
N LEU A 216 -13.64 3.06 5.48
CA LEU A 216 -13.30 2.57 6.81
C LEU A 216 -12.83 3.76 7.66
N VAL A 217 -13.52 4.05 8.75
CA VAL A 217 -13.18 5.16 9.62
C VAL A 217 -12.58 4.67 10.93
N MET A 218 -11.33 5.04 11.17
CA MET A 218 -10.57 4.69 12.37
C MET A 218 -10.57 5.82 13.39
N ASN A 219 -10.88 5.50 14.64
CA ASN A 219 -10.78 6.42 15.77
C ASN A 219 -10.21 5.69 16.99
N GLN A 220 -9.13 6.18 17.58
CA GLN A 220 -8.49 5.66 18.79
C GLN A 220 -8.28 4.13 18.81
N GLY A 221 -7.90 3.58 17.67
CA GLY A 221 -7.63 2.16 17.50
C GLY A 221 -8.87 1.29 17.20
N GLU A 222 -10.03 1.89 17.05
CA GLU A 222 -11.30 1.22 16.74
C GLU A 222 -11.78 1.57 15.34
N LEU A 223 -12.46 0.63 14.68
CA LEU A 223 -13.21 0.88 13.46
C LEU A 223 -14.62 1.36 13.85
N VAL A 224 -14.88 2.65 13.63
CA VAL A 224 -16.15 3.29 14.07
C VAL A 224 -17.18 3.40 12.95
N MET A 225 -16.78 3.17 11.71
CA MET A 225 -17.66 3.12 10.54
C MET A 225 -17.07 2.19 9.48
N ASP A 226 -17.95 1.44 8.83
CA ASP A 226 -17.69 0.59 7.67
C ASP A 226 -18.87 0.68 6.68
#